data_02d22bfe8d4bc3c8060092abfd1ceab6
#
_entry.id   02d22bfe8d4bc3c8060092abfd1ceab6
#
_cell.length_a   1.000
_cell.length_b   1.000
_cell.length_c   1.000
_cell.angle_alpha   90.00
_cell.angle_beta   90.00
_cell.angle_gamma   90.00
#
_symmetry.space_group_name_H-M   'P 1'
#
loop_
_entity.id
_entity.type
_entity.pdbx_description
1 polymer ?
#
loop_
_entity_poly.entity_id
_entity_poly.type
_entity_poly.pdbx_seq_one_letter_code
_entity_poly.pdbx_strand_id
1 'polypeptide(L)'
;MLKKNYKWWLLAFLFVTFILEQGTRQIYNAALPQIKLDFLKYGVTDAQLGMVGTVFGAVFGFTLIGSGLASDFIGRKRVLVVGTLLFSASVLLSGFAAGLACMVVFYGVLNAMGQCCVAPPCYSLISQYHGSDTRSTAMAIFQSAVYVGVILSSVFAGNLSEMGEGGWRWAFWILGGVGVLWALVMQVFMRDTPQPVSAADDKPSMRDAFEALFRKPTAVLIAVAFGMFIYAVLGIRLWTPMYMVREFKVGIATAAFHSVVWYNLGALLGSVATARLVDRFGRNRPSVRLEVSVLGFVLCVLPMAWVARATGFSECCIALGTLGLATGVYEAAHYPAMFDCIAPRYRSATTGLTGCWAFVFGSAAPAVLGWMSGHFSLRTGFLSLSVFFLAGALVLVPALIWFFKRDYVREG
;
A
#
# COMPACT_ATOMS: atom_id res chain seq x y z
N MET A 1 -14.19 -32.14 -14.51
CA MET A 1 -14.17 -30.89 -15.29
C MET A 1 -14.50 -29.65 -14.48
N LEU A 2 -15.47 -29.65 -13.57
CA LEU A 2 -15.87 -28.47 -12.76
C LEU A 2 -14.77 -27.89 -11.84
N LYS A 3 -13.85 -28.72 -11.30
CA LYS A 3 -12.74 -28.24 -10.45
C LYS A 3 -11.67 -27.43 -11.22
N LYS A 4 -11.45 -27.76 -12.51
CA LYS A 4 -10.39 -27.11 -13.32
C LYS A 4 -10.76 -25.67 -13.72
N ASN A 5 -12.06 -25.38 -13.86
CA ASN A 5 -12.54 -24.04 -14.20
C ASN A 5 -12.76 -23.16 -12.96
N TYR A 6 -13.05 -23.73 -11.79
CA TYR A 6 -13.32 -22.95 -10.59
C TYR A 6 -12.12 -22.09 -10.13
N LYS A 7 -10.89 -22.53 -10.32
CA LYS A 7 -9.69 -21.77 -9.95
C LYS A 7 -9.63 -20.39 -10.64
N TRP A 8 -10.06 -20.31 -11.92
CA TRP A 8 -10.09 -19.04 -12.65
C TRP A 8 -11.27 -18.15 -12.26
N TRP A 9 -12.43 -18.74 -11.96
CA TRP A 9 -13.56 -18.02 -11.37
C TRP A 9 -13.21 -17.46 -10.01
N LEU A 10 -12.56 -18.25 -9.16
CA LEU A 10 -12.07 -17.77 -7.87
C LEU A 10 -11.09 -16.59 -8.06
N LEU A 11 -10.14 -16.72 -8.99
CA LEU A 11 -9.22 -15.62 -9.31
C LEU A 11 -9.95 -14.36 -9.75
N ALA A 12 -11.01 -14.47 -10.56
CA ALA A 12 -11.83 -13.34 -10.96
C ALA A 12 -12.52 -12.67 -9.75
N PHE A 13 -13.08 -13.46 -8.83
CA PHE A 13 -13.64 -12.93 -7.58
C PHE A 13 -12.60 -12.17 -6.76
N LEU A 14 -11.42 -12.75 -6.59
CA LEU A 14 -10.32 -12.13 -5.84
C LEU A 14 -9.82 -10.86 -6.53
N PHE A 15 -9.72 -10.87 -7.86
CA PHE A 15 -9.31 -9.73 -8.67
C PHE A 15 -10.26 -8.54 -8.51
N VAL A 16 -11.58 -8.76 -8.63
CA VAL A 16 -12.59 -7.70 -8.45
C VAL A 16 -12.57 -7.20 -7.00
N THR A 17 -12.45 -8.10 -6.01
CA THR A 17 -12.34 -7.70 -4.60
C THR A 17 -11.13 -6.79 -4.36
N PHE A 18 -10.00 -7.10 -4.99
CA PHE A 18 -8.78 -6.32 -4.82
C PHE A 18 -8.83 -4.97 -5.57
N ILE A 19 -9.52 -4.91 -6.73
CA ILE A 19 -9.85 -3.64 -7.39
C ILE A 19 -10.66 -2.75 -6.45
N LEU A 20 -11.72 -3.28 -5.84
CA LEU A 20 -12.56 -2.52 -4.93
C LEU A 20 -11.80 -2.07 -3.67
N GLU A 21 -10.98 -2.94 -3.11
CA GLU A 21 -10.16 -2.62 -1.92
C GLU A 21 -9.17 -1.48 -2.24
N GLN A 22 -8.40 -1.60 -3.30
CA GLN A 22 -7.43 -0.57 -3.69
C GLN A 22 -8.11 0.72 -4.15
N GLY A 23 -9.24 0.58 -4.83
CA GLY A 23 -10.04 1.72 -5.28
C GLY A 23 -10.63 2.50 -4.11
N THR A 24 -11.24 1.84 -3.15
CA THR A 24 -11.81 2.50 -1.97
C THR A 24 -10.75 3.16 -1.08
N ARG A 25 -9.52 2.65 -1.09
CA ARG A 25 -8.37 3.32 -0.46
C ARG A 25 -8.00 4.62 -1.15
N GLN A 26 -8.18 4.69 -2.46
CA GLN A 26 -7.74 5.84 -3.26
C GLN A 26 -8.76 6.97 -3.33
N ILE A 27 -10.07 6.69 -3.15
CA ILE A 27 -11.12 7.73 -3.32
C ILE A 27 -10.95 8.92 -2.37
N TYR A 28 -10.52 8.70 -1.12
CA TYR A 28 -10.26 9.78 -0.18
C TYR A 28 -9.16 10.71 -0.69
N ASN A 29 -8.06 10.15 -1.21
CA ASN A 29 -6.93 10.91 -1.73
C ASN A 29 -7.35 11.74 -2.94
N ALA A 30 -8.10 11.16 -3.87
CA ALA A 30 -8.58 11.81 -5.07
C ALA A 30 -9.60 12.93 -4.78
N ALA A 31 -10.48 12.70 -3.81
CA ALA A 31 -11.52 13.65 -3.42
C ALA A 31 -11.05 14.69 -2.36
N LEU A 32 -9.83 14.56 -1.84
CA LEU A 32 -9.31 15.38 -0.75
C LEU A 32 -9.45 16.90 -0.98
N PRO A 33 -9.19 17.44 -2.20
CA PRO A 33 -9.39 18.86 -2.46
C PRO A 33 -10.83 19.33 -2.23
N GLN A 34 -11.82 18.55 -2.67
CA GLN A 34 -13.24 18.89 -2.52
C GLN A 34 -13.72 18.69 -1.08
N ILE A 35 -13.29 17.60 -0.42
CA ILE A 35 -13.56 17.38 1.01
C ILE A 35 -13.06 18.56 1.84
N LYS A 36 -11.88 19.09 1.51
CA LYS A 36 -11.35 20.30 2.17
C LYS A 36 -12.29 21.49 2.01
N LEU A 37 -12.78 21.75 0.80
CA LEU A 37 -13.68 22.87 0.52
C LEU A 37 -14.99 22.74 1.32
N ASP A 38 -15.59 21.55 1.33
CA ASP A 38 -16.84 21.29 2.05
C ASP A 38 -16.68 21.41 3.58
N PHE A 39 -15.51 21.03 4.10
CA PHE A 39 -15.24 21.08 5.54
C PHE A 39 -14.61 22.41 5.99
N LEU A 40 -14.31 23.32 5.06
CA LEU A 40 -13.73 24.63 5.37
C LEU A 40 -14.65 25.45 6.31
N LYS A 41 -15.97 25.32 6.13
CA LYS A 41 -16.99 25.96 6.98
C LYS A 41 -16.91 25.53 8.47
N TYR A 42 -16.28 24.40 8.75
CA TYR A 42 -16.05 23.90 10.11
C TYR A 42 -14.63 24.21 10.61
N GLY A 43 -13.85 25.02 9.89
CA GLY A 43 -12.47 25.37 10.25
C GLY A 43 -11.48 24.21 10.18
N VAL A 44 -11.77 23.17 9.38
CA VAL A 44 -10.90 21.99 9.27
C VAL A 44 -9.57 22.33 8.61
N THR A 45 -8.48 22.03 9.32
CA THR A 45 -7.10 22.26 8.87
C THR A 45 -6.58 21.11 8.01
N ASP A 46 -5.50 21.35 7.24
CA ASP A 46 -4.81 20.29 6.48
C ASP A 46 -4.26 19.19 7.39
N ALA A 47 -3.73 19.55 8.57
CA ALA A 47 -3.27 18.57 9.55
C ALA A 47 -4.38 17.61 9.99
N GLN A 48 -5.58 18.13 10.20
CA GLN A 48 -6.74 17.32 10.59
C GLN A 48 -7.21 16.42 9.44
N LEU A 49 -7.18 16.87 8.19
CA LEU A 49 -7.45 16.03 7.03
C LEU A 49 -6.39 14.94 6.87
N GLY A 50 -5.12 15.28 7.06
CA GLY A 50 -4.03 14.30 7.08
C GLY A 50 -4.20 13.26 8.19
N MET A 51 -4.79 13.63 9.34
CA MET A 51 -5.03 12.71 10.45
C MET A 51 -5.96 11.54 10.07
N VAL A 52 -6.90 11.73 9.15
CA VAL A 52 -7.73 10.61 8.63
C VAL A 52 -6.84 9.54 7.97
N GLY A 53 -5.88 9.95 7.14
CA GLY A 53 -4.90 9.05 6.54
C GLY A 53 -3.92 8.45 7.55
N THR A 54 -3.54 9.22 8.58
CA THR A 54 -2.70 8.75 9.69
C THR A 54 -3.41 7.66 10.49
N VAL A 55 -4.65 7.87 10.89
CA VAL A 55 -5.44 6.86 11.61
C VAL A 55 -5.64 5.61 10.75
N PHE A 56 -5.95 5.79 9.46
CA PHE A 56 -6.05 4.68 8.52
C PHE A 56 -4.76 3.84 8.48
N GLY A 57 -3.61 4.47 8.27
CA GLY A 57 -2.32 3.78 8.17
C GLY A 57 -1.93 3.07 9.48
N ALA A 58 -2.15 3.71 10.63
CA ALA A 58 -1.87 3.13 11.94
C ALA A 58 -2.75 1.92 12.22
N VAL A 59 -4.07 2.05 12.05
CA VAL A 59 -5.03 0.94 12.26
C VAL A 59 -4.75 -0.20 11.29
N PHE A 60 -4.48 0.11 10.01
CA PHE A 60 -4.09 -0.88 9.01
C PHE A 60 -2.84 -1.65 9.46
N GLY A 61 -1.78 -0.95 9.89
CA GLY A 61 -0.55 -1.56 10.35
C GLY A 61 -0.77 -2.50 11.54
N PHE A 62 -1.47 -2.06 12.58
CA PHE A 62 -1.75 -2.90 13.76
C PHE A 62 -2.64 -4.10 13.42
N THR A 63 -3.66 -3.92 12.59
CA THR A 63 -4.61 -4.98 12.26
C THR A 63 -4.01 -6.01 11.30
N LEU A 64 -2.97 -5.65 10.54
CA LEU A 64 -2.31 -6.53 9.57
C LEU A 64 -1.79 -7.82 10.20
N ILE A 65 -1.28 -7.76 11.44
CA ILE A 65 -0.81 -8.94 12.17
C ILE A 65 -1.96 -9.91 12.47
N GLY A 66 -3.09 -9.39 12.93
CA GLY A 66 -4.23 -10.20 13.33
C GLY A 66 -5.01 -10.82 12.16
N SER A 67 -5.02 -10.15 11.01
CA SER A 67 -5.84 -10.57 9.86
C SER A 67 -5.38 -11.90 9.25
N GLY A 68 -4.08 -12.14 9.19
CA GLY A 68 -3.51 -13.41 8.74
C GLY A 68 -3.91 -14.56 9.65
N LEU A 69 -3.79 -14.37 10.97
CA LEU A 69 -4.21 -15.35 11.96
C LEU A 69 -5.71 -15.61 11.91
N ALA A 70 -6.53 -14.55 11.84
CA ALA A 70 -7.99 -14.68 11.74
C ALA A 70 -8.40 -15.56 10.55
N SER A 71 -7.71 -15.42 9.41
CA SER A 71 -8.00 -16.22 8.22
C SER A 71 -7.73 -17.72 8.39
N ASP A 72 -6.76 -18.07 9.23
CA ASP A 72 -6.43 -19.46 9.56
C ASP A 72 -7.43 -20.10 10.56
N PHE A 73 -8.02 -19.29 11.47
CA PHE A 73 -8.94 -19.80 12.48
C PHE A 73 -10.41 -19.76 12.03
N ILE A 74 -10.85 -18.66 11.42
CA ILE A 74 -12.28 -18.42 11.08
C ILE A 74 -12.63 -19.00 9.70
N GLY A 75 -11.62 -19.16 8.84
CA GLY A 75 -11.77 -19.61 7.46
C GLY A 75 -11.62 -18.46 6.46
N ARG A 76 -10.90 -18.73 5.39
CA ARG A 76 -10.47 -17.74 4.40
C ARG A 76 -11.62 -17.01 3.72
N LYS A 77 -12.66 -17.76 3.31
CA LYS A 77 -13.88 -17.18 2.72
C LYS A 77 -14.56 -16.22 3.68
N ARG A 78 -14.78 -16.65 4.94
CA ARG A 78 -15.48 -15.81 5.93
C ARG A 78 -14.73 -14.52 6.22
N VAL A 79 -13.42 -14.60 6.45
CA VAL A 79 -12.59 -13.41 6.71
C VAL A 79 -12.61 -12.46 5.51
N LEU A 80 -12.50 -13.00 4.29
CA LEU A 80 -12.53 -12.20 3.07
C LEU A 80 -13.89 -11.51 2.86
N VAL A 81 -14.99 -12.22 3.03
CA VAL A 81 -16.35 -11.67 2.85
C VAL A 81 -16.66 -10.64 3.93
N VAL A 82 -16.38 -10.94 5.20
CA VAL A 82 -16.59 -9.99 6.32
C VAL A 82 -15.71 -8.76 6.15
N GLY A 83 -14.43 -8.94 5.78
CA GLY A 83 -13.53 -7.82 5.50
C GLY A 83 -14.04 -6.95 4.36
N THR A 84 -14.50 -7.57 3.26
CA THR A 84 -15.07 -6.86 2.10
C THR A 84 -16.32 -6.10 2.49
N LEU A 85 -17.21 -6.70 3.25
CA LEU A 85 -18.44 -6.05 3.75
C LEU A 85 -18.08 -4.86 4.67
N LEU A 86 -17.13 -5.07 5.59
CA LEU A 86 -16.74 -4.06 6.57
C LEU A 86 -16.11 -2.83 5.88
N PHE A 87 -15.14 -2.99 4.99
CA PHE A 87 -14.54 -1.84 4.32
C PHE A 87 -15.53 -1.15 3.38
N SER A 88 -16.39 -1.91 2.69
CA SER A 88 -17.36 -1.34 1.75
C SER A 88 -18.46 -0.57 2.47
N ALA A 89 -19.03 -1.14 3.55
CA ALA A 89 -20.00 -0.44 4.38
C ALA A 89 -19.42 0.80 5.04
N SER A 90 -18.17 0.74 5.52
CA SER A 90 -17.51 1.91 6.11
C SER A 90 -17.25 3.02 5.10
N VAL A 91 -16.91 2.68 3.86
CA VAL A 91 -16.79 3.64 2.75
C VAL A 91 -18.16 4.25 2.43
N LEU A 92 -19.21 3.45 2.31
CA LEU A 92 -20.57 3.94 2.11
C LEU A 92 -20.99 4.93 3.22
N LEU A 93 -20.74 4.59 4.49
CA LEU A 93 -21.01 5.44 5.63
C LEU A 93 -20.16 6.72 5.63
N SER A 94 -18.93 6.67 5.11
CA SER A 94 -18.07 7.86 4.97
C SER A 94 -18.70 8.90 4.04
N GLY A 95 -19.49 8.50 3.05
CA GLY A 95 -20.26 9.42 2.19
C GLY A 95 -21.33 10.21 2.95
N PHE A 96 -21.81 9.71 4.09
CA PHE A 96 -22.76 10.41 4.98
C PHE A 96 -22.05 11.19 6.09
N ALA A 97 -20.72 11.26 6.10
CA ALA A 97 -19.98 11.95 7.15
C ALA A 97 -20.40 13.43 7.23
N ALA A 98 -20.91 13.83 8.40
CA ALA A 98 -21.28 15.21 8.68
C ALA A 98 -20.07 16.09 9.05
N GLY A 99 -18.96 15.47 9.40
CA GLY A 99 -17.73 16.15 9.80
C GLY A 99 -16.54 15.21 9.90
N LEU A 100 -15.40 15.77 10.28
CA LEU A 100 -14.12 15.08 10.31
C LEU A 100 -14.11 13.85 11.24
N ALA A 101 -14.74 13.94 12.42
CA ALA A 101 -14.79 12.84 13.38
C ALA A 101 -15.44 11.58 12.76
N CYS A 102 -16.55 11.75 12.01
CA CYS A 102 -17.18 10.65 11.29
C CYS A 102 -16.24 10.05 10.22
N MET A 103 -15.50 10.91 9.49
CA MET A 103 -14.50 10.44 8.53
C MET A 103 -13.38 9.65 9.19
N VAL A 104 -12.88 10.09 10.35
CA VAL A 104 -11.85 9.35 11.10
C VAL A 104 -12.38 7.98 11.50
N VAL A 105 -13.60 7.89 12.02
CA VAL A 105 -14.18 6.60 12.46
C VAL A 105 -14.47 5.69 11.27
N PHE A 106 -15.22 6.19 10.29
CA PHE A 106 -15.68 5.34 9.19
C PHE A 106 -14.53 5.01 8.23
N TYR A 107 -13.85 6.03 7.72
CA TYR A 107 -12.77 5.82 6.75
C TYR A 107 -11.44 5.47 7.42
N GLY A 108 -11.07 6.17 8.48
CA GLY A 108 -9.78 5.93 9.16
C GLY A 108 -9.73 4.59 9.89
N VAL A 109 -10.75 4.26 10.68
CA VAL A 109 -10.74 3.05 11.53
C VAL A 109 -11.38 1.85 10.83
N LEU A 110 -12.69 1.93 10.57
CA LEU A 110 -13.46 0.75 10.11
C LEU A 110 -13.03 0.28 8.72
N ASN A 111 -12.76 1.21 7.80
CA ASN A 111 -12.26 0.87 6.47
C ASN A 111 -10.89 0.19 6.54
N ALA A 112 -9.96 0.71 7.36
CA ALA A 112 -8.64 0.12 7.54
C ALA A 112 -8.72 -1.32 8.09
N MET A 113 -9.55 -1.55 9.10
CA MET A 113 -9.79 -2.89 9.66
C MET A 113 -10.32 -3.87 8.62
N GLY A 114 -11.28 -3.43 7.79
CA GLY A 114 -11.84 -4.27 6.73
C GLY A 114 -10.82 -4.61 5.64
N GLN A 115 -10.03 -3.64 5.21
CA GLN A 115 -9.04 -3.82 4.14
C GLN A 115 -7.91 -4.78 4.52
N CYS A 116 -7.48 -4.80 5.78
CA CYS A 116 -6.48 -5.77 6.25
C CYS A 116 -6.91 -7.23 6.07
N CYS A 117 -8.21 -7.50 6.04
CA CYS A 117 -8.77 -8.83 5.89
C CYS A 117 -8.80 -9.33 4.43
N VAL A 118 -8.31 -8.57 3.45
CA VAL A 118 -8.42 -8.93 2.02
C VAL A 118 -7.17 -9.65 1.52
N ALA A 119 -5.99 -9.04 1.62
CA ALA A 119 -4.78 -9.56 0.97
C ALA A 119 -4.32 -10.93 1.50
N PRO A 120 -4.24 -11.21 2.82
CA PRO A 120 -3.75 -12.49 3.32
C PRO A 120 -4.57 -13.70 2.85
N PRO A 121 -5.92 -13.71 2.98
CA PRO A 121 -6.71 -14.82 2.46
C PRO A 121 -6.64 -14.94 0.94
N CYS A 122 -6.54 -13.84 0.19
CA CYS A 122 -6.39 -13.89 -1.27
C CYS A 122 -5.13 -14.62 -1.71
N TYR A 123 -3.97 -14.26 -1.15
CA TYR A 123 -2.70 -14.95 -1.45
C TYR A 123 -2.75 -16.43 -1.11
N SER A 124 -3.35 -16.75 0.03
CA SER A 124 -3.52 -18.12 0.49
C SER A 124 -4.42 -18.94 -0.43
N LEU A 125 -5.56 -18.39 -0.87
CA LEU A 125 -6.47 -19.03 -1.80
C LEU A 125 -5.82 -19.25 -3.18
N ILE A 126 -5.12 -18.25 -3.72
CA ILE A 126 -4.41 -18.39 -4.99
C ILE A 126 -3.39 -19.52 -4.88
N SER A 127 -2.60 -19.56 -3.82
CA SER A 127 -1.58 -20.61 -3.62
C SER A 127 -2.18 -22.02 -3.49
N GLN A 128 -3.40 -22.13 -2.95
CA GLN A 128 -4.07 -23.41 -2.77
C GLN A 128 -4.70 -23.95 -4.06
N TYR A 129 -5.28 -23.06 -4.89
CA TYR A 129 -6.01 -23.48 -6.10
C TYR A 129 -5.15 -23.49 -7.36
N HIS A 130 -4.02 -22.78 -7.38
CA HIS A 130 -3.09 -22.74 -8.49
C HIS A 130 -1.79 -23.47 -8.13
N GLY A 131 -1.50 -24.55 -8.84
CA GLY A 131 -0.24 -25.30 -8.74
C GLY A 131 0.96 -24.50 -9.28
N SER A 132 2.15 -25.14 -9.26
CA SER A 132 3.41 -24.52 -9.70
C SER A 132 3.36 -23.99 -11.15
N ASP A 133 2.54 -24.60 -11.99
CA ASP A 133 2.37 -24.30 -13.41
C ASP A 133 1.58 -22.98 -13.68
N THR A 134 0.69 -22.57 -12.77
CA THR A 134 -0.19 -21.41 -12.98
C THR A 134 -0.15 -20.38 -11.84
N ARG A 135 0.55 -20.67 -10.74
CA ARG A 135 0.55 -19.80 -9.55
C ARG A 135 1.13 -18.42 -9.83
N SER A 136 2.27 -18.36 -10.52
CA SER A 136 2.93 -17.07 -10.82
C SER A 136 2.05 -16.20 -11.73
N THR A 137 1.41 -16.79 -12.73
CA THR A 137 0.47 -16.09 -13.62
C THR A 137 -0.74 -15.58 -12.86
N ALA A 138 -1.34 -16.41 -11.98
CA ALA A 138 -2.48 -16.01 -11.17
C ALA A 138 -2.13 -14.87 -10.19
N MET A 139 -0.94 -14.92 -9.58
CA MET A 139 -0.45 -13.84 -8.72
C MET A 139 -0.22 -12.54 -9.51
N ALA A 140 0.35 -12.61 -10.71
CA ALA A 140 0.56 -11.44 -11.56
C ALA A 140 -0.78 -10.78 -11.96
N ILE A 141 -1.77 -11.59 -12.36
CA ILE A 141 -3.13 -11.11 -12.66
C ILE A 141 -3.72 -10.45 -11.41
N PHE A 142 -3.67 -11.11 -10.25
CA PHE A 142 -4.19 -10.56 -9.00
C PHE A 142 -3.54 -9.22 -8.63
N GLN A 143 -2.22 -9.14 -8.74
CA GLN A 143 -1.47 -7.90 -8.44
C GLN A 143 -1.78 -6.76 -9.40
N SER A 144 -2.11 -7.04 -10.67
CA SER A 144 -2.50 -5.99 -11.62
C SER A 144 -3.80 -5.27 -11.23
N ALA A 145 -4.63 -5.88 -10.36
CA ALA A 145 -5.82 -5.24 -9.80
C ALA A 145 -5.51 -3.97 -8.99
N VAL A 146 -4.31 -3.88 -8.40
CA VAL A 146 -3.86 -2.67 -7.69
C VAL A 146 -3.89 -1.46 -8.62
N TYR A 147 -3.24 -1.58 -9.77
CA TYR A 147 -3.14 -0.47 -10.72
C TYR A 147 -4.51 -0.12 -11.32
N VAL A 148 -5.29 -1.14 -11.67
CA VAL A 148 -6.65 -0.96 -12.20
C VAL A 148 -7.54 -0.26 -11.17
N GLY A 149 -7.55 -0.73 -9.92
CA GLY A 149 -8.36 -0.18 -8.84
C GLY A 149 -8.00 1.28 -8.52
N VAL A 150 -6.71 1.57 -8.38
CA VAL A 150 -6.22 2.91 -8.06
C VAL A 150 -6.52 3.91 -9.19
N ILE A 151 -6.28 3.54 -10.46
CA ILE A 151 -6.49 4.43 -11.60
C ILE A 151 -7.98 4.68 -11.82
N LEU A 152 -8.79 3.62 -11.91
CA LEU A 152 -10.24 3.76 -12.15
C LEU A 152 -10.92 4.57 -11.05
N SER A 153 -10.58 4.32 -9.79
CA SER A 153 -11.19 5.04 -8.67
C SER A 153 -10.73 6.48 -8.58
N SER A 154 -9.48 6.79 -8.96
CA SER A 154 -9.00 8.18 -9.02
C SER A 154 -9.76 8.99 -10.08
N VAL A 155 -9.93 8.42 -11.27
CA VAL A 155 -10.72 9.05 -12.34
C VAL A 155 -12.16 9.25 -11.90
N PHE A 156 -12.77 8.19 -11.36
CA PHE A 156 -14.16 8.20 -10.93
C PHE A 156 -14.42 9.23 -9.81
N ALA A 157 -13.62 9.17 -8.73
CA ALA A 157 -13.78 10.10 -7.62
C ALA A 157 -13.41 11.54 -7.98
N GLY A 158 -12.39 11.73 -8.81
CA GLY A 158 -12.02 13.07 -9.31
C GLY A 158 -13.14 13.74 -10.10
N ASN A 159 -13.72 13.03 -11.08
CA ASN A 159 -14.83 13.55 -11.88
C ASN A 159 -16.08 13.85 -11.05
N LEU A 160 -16.46 12.94 -10.14
CA LEU A 160 -17.61 13.18 -9.26
C LEU A 160 -17.38 14.36 -8.31
N SER A 161 -16.14 14.56 -7.87
CA SER A 161 -15.79 15.69 -7.01
C SER A 161 -15.93 17.05 -7.71
N GLU A 162 -15.88 17.09 -9.06
CA GLU A 162 -16.11 18.31 -9.85
C GLU A 162 -17.58 18.61 -10.11
N MET A 163 -18.52 17.72 -9.74
CA MET A 163 -19.95 17.92 -9.98
C MET A 163 -20.60 18.95 -9.03
N GLY A 164 -19.83 19.62 -8.18
CA GLY A 164 -20.30 20.65 -7.27
C GLY A 164 -20.16 20.31 -5.79
N GLU A 165 -20.84 21.09 -4.93
CA GLU A 165 -20.83 20.87 -3.49
C GLU A 165 -21.30 19.44 -3.13
N GLY A 166 -20.53 18.73 -2.30
CA GLY A 166 -20.84 17.36 -1.91
C GLY A 166 -20.65 16.32 -3.01
N GLY A 167 -20.17 16.66 -4.22
CA GLY A 167 -19.97 15.73 -5.32
C GLY A 167 -19.09 14.54 -4.98
N TRP A 168 -18.08 14.73 -4.13
CA TRP A 168 -17.23 13.67 -3.62
C TRP A 168 -17.98 12.55 -2.87
N ARG A 169 -19.16 12.86 -2.26
CA ARG A 169 -19.98 11.88 -1.53
C ARG A 169 -20.50 10.78 -2.43
N TRP A 170 -20.82 11.11 -3.69
CA TRP A 170 -21.27 10.13 -4.67
C TRP A 170 -20.23 9.05 -4.94
N ALA A 171 -18.94 9.40 -4.95
CA ALA A 171 -17.87 8.41 -5.10
C ALA A 171 -17.89 7.39 -3.96
N PHE A 172 -18.07 7.85 -2.73
CA PHE A 172 -18.15 6.99 -1.55
C PHE A 172 -19.42 6.14 -1.54
N TRP A 173 -20.56 6.71 -1.87
CA TRP A 173 -21.83 5.96 -1.91
C TRP A 173 -21.81 4.89 -3.00
N ILE A 174 -21.38 5.21 -4.20
CA ILE A 174 -21.40 4.28 -5.32
C ILE A 174 -20.37 3.17 -5.10
N LEU A 175 -19.10 3.49 -4.81
CA LEU A 175 -18.08 2.46 -4.61
C LEU A 175 -18.34 1.64 -3.35
N GLY A 176 -18.79 2.27 -2.27
CA GLY A 176 -19.19 1.55 -1.05
C GLY A 176 -20.38 0.65 -1.30
N GLY A 177 -21.42 1.12 -1.99
CA GLY A 177 -22.61 0.34 -2.35
C GLY A 177 -22.28 -0.84 -3.27
N VAL A 178 -21.49 -0.62 -4.32
CA VAL A 178 -21.00 -1.69 -5.20
C VAL A 178 -20.21 -2.73 -4.41
N GLY A 179 -19.35 -2.30 -3.48
CA GLY A 179 -18.58 -3.19 -2.64
C GLY A 179 -19.44 -4.02 -1.68
N VAL A 180 -20.49 -3.44 -1.09
CA VAL A 180 -21.46 -4.18 -0.26
C VAL A 180 -22.19 -5.23 -1.10
N LEU A 181 -22.70 -4.87 -2.28
CA LEU A 181 -23.34 -5.82 -3.20
C LEU A 181 -22.36 -6.92 -3.61
N TRP A 182 -21.10 -6.57 -3.88
CA TRP A 182 -20.06 -7.54 -4.20
C TRP A 182 -19.79 -8.52 -3.06
N ALA A 183 -19.75 -8.05 -1.82
CA ALA A 183 -19.60 -8.94 -0.65
C ALA A 183 -20.75 -9.95 -0.53
N LEU A 184 -21.99 -9.53 -0.83
CA LEU A 184 -23.15 -10.43 -0.89
C LEU A 184 -23.02 -11.46 -2.03
N VAL A 185 -22.59 -11.02 -3.22
CA VAL A 185 -22.29 -11.95 -4.34
C VAL A 185 -21.23 -12.96 -3.94
N MET A 186 -20.15 -12.53 -3.30
CA MET A 186 -19.12 -13.44 -2.80
C MET A 186 -19.65 -14.43 -1.77
N GLN A 187 -20.50 -13.98 -0.85
CA GLN A 187 -21.09 -14.86 0.16
C GLN A 187 -21.87 -16.01 -0.48
N VAL A 188 -22.62 -15.73 -1.55
CA VAL A 188 -23.47 -16.73 -2.24
C VAL A 188 -22.64 -17.64 -3.16
N PHE A 189 -21.80 -17.06 -3.99
CA PHE A 189 -21.17 -17.79 -5.11
C PHE A 189 -19.77 -18.33 -4.80
N MET A 190 -19.07 -17.78 -3.82
CA MET A 190 -17.76 -18.28 -3.45
C MET A 190 -17.91 -19.54 -2.59
N ARG A 191 -17.18 -20.61 -2.95
CA ARG A 191 -17.23 -21.87 -2.20
C ARG A 191 -16.37 -21.81 -0.95
N ASP A 192 -16.83 -22.44 0.13
CA ASP A 192 -15.98 -22.68 1.29
C ASP A 192 -14.81 -23.58 0.90
N THR A 193 -13.64 -23.20 1.34
CA THR A 193 -12.41 -23.98 1.15
C THR A 193 -12.13 -24.77 2.40
N PRO A 194 -11.94 -26.10 2.29
CA PRO A 194 -11.45 -26.87 3.42
C PRO A 194 -10.15 -26.23 3.92
N GLN A 195 -10.09 -25.96 5.21
CA GLN A 195 -8.81 -25.55 5.81
C GLN A 195 -7.85 -26.72 5.66
N PRO A 196 -6.62 -26.51 5.19
CA PRO A 196 -5.62 -27.56 5.29
C PRO A 196 -5.44 -27.85 6.79
N VAL A 197 -5.74 -29.06 7.19
CA VAL A 197 -5.45 -29.60 8.52
C VAL A 197 -3.92 -29.81 8.63
N SER A 198 -3.14 -28.83 8.30
CA SER A 198 -1.71 -28.93 8.26
C SER A 198 -1.09 -27.85 9.12
N ALA A 199 -0.38 -28.33 10.12
CA ALA A 199 0.67 -27.61 10.84
C ALA A 199 0.26 -26.40 11.69
N ALA A 200 -0.75 -26.54 12.54
CA ALA A 200 -0.85 -25.65 13.71
C ALA A 200 0.36 -25.83 14.65
N ASP A 201 0.91 -27.06 14.71
CA ASP A 201 2.02 -27.40 15.60
C ASP A 201 3.41 -26.95 15.11
N ASP A 202 3.57 -26.57 13.82
CA ASP A 202 4.87 -26.22 13.23
C ASP A 202 4.99 -24.75 12.80
N LYS A 203 3.99 -23.92 13.08
CA LYS A 203 4.09 -22.47 12.81
C LYS A 203 4.91 -21.80 13.89
N PRO A 204 5.97 -21.05 13.51
CA PRO A 204 6.76 -20.31 14.48
C PRO A 204 5.86 -19.32 15.22
N SER A 205 6.07 -19.22 16.55
CA SER A 205 5.34 -18.25 17.35
C SER A 205 5.73 -16.82 16.91
N MET A 206 4.86 -15.84 17.17
CA MET A 206 5.18 -14.42 16.93
C MET A 206 6.44 -14.01 17.70
N ARG A 207 6.69 -14.60 18.86
CA ARG A 207 7.90 -14.39 19.66
C ARG A 207 9.14 -14.88 18.92
N ASP A 208 9.09 -16.07 18.31
CA ASP A 208 10.22 -16.63 17.56
C ASP A 208 10.54 -15.78 16.32
N ALA A 209 9.50 -15.28 15.63
CA ALA A 209 9.66 -14.38 14.49
C ALA A 209 10.28 -13.04 14.91
N PHE A 210 9.85 -12.50 16.05
CA PHE A 210 10.42 -11.29 16.64
C PHE A 210 11.89 -11.49 17.00
N GLU A 211 12.21 -12.59 17.69
CA GLU A 211 13.60 -12.93 18.01
C GLU A 211 14.44 -13.14 16.74
N ALA A 212 13.91 -13.81 15.71
CA ALA A 212 14.60 -14.03 14.46
C ALA A 212 14.92 -12.70 13.73
N LEU A 213 14.00 -11.72 13.80
CA LEU A 213 14.21 -10.38 13.25
C LEU A 213 15.30 -9.62 14.03
N PHE A 214 15.15 -9.52 15.36
CA PHE A 214 16.01 -8.67 16.19
C PHE A 214 17.42 -9.23 16.41
N ARG A 215 17.62 -10.56 16.26
CA ARG A 215 18.96 -11.18 16.27
C ARG A 215 19.79 -10.85 15.03
N LYS A 216 19.17 -10.26 13.98
CA LYS A 216 19.80 -9.96 12.70
C LYS A 216 19.81 -8.43 12.46
N PRO A 217 20.88 -7.71 12.83
CA PRO A 217 20.98 -6.27 12.62
C PRO A 217 20.66 -5.82 11.19
N THR A 218 21.07 -6.60 10.18
CA THR A 218 20.72 -6.32 8.78
C THR A 218 19.20 -6.28 8.56
N ALA A 219 18.47 -7.27 9.08
CA ALA A 219 17.02 -7.33 8.93
C ALA A 219 16.31 -6.19 9.68
N VAL A 220 16.81 -5.81 10.84
CA VAL A 220 16.30 -4.64 11.61
C VAL A 220 16.51 -3.35 10.82
N LEU A 221 17.70 -3.14 10.25
CA LEU A 221 17.98 -1.93 9.46
C LEU A 221 17.13 -1.88 8.18
N ILE A 222 16.90 -3.02 7.51
CA ILE A 222 15.96 -3.11 6.37
C ILE A 222 14.53 -2.76 6.83
N ALA A 223 14.09 -3.24 7.98
CA ALA A 223 12.75 -2.90 8.51
C ALA A 223 12.62 -1.41 8.83
N VAL A 224 13.64 -0.79 9.43
CA VAL A 224 13.67 0.66 9.70
C VAL A 224 13.60 1.45 8.39
N ALA A 225 14.42 1.10 7.41
CA ALA A 225 14.40 1.74 6.08
C ALA A 225 13.02 1.56 5.40
N PHE A 226 12.40 0.39 5.52
CA PHE A 226 11.06 0.16 4.98
C PHE A 226 10.02 1.08 5.62
N GLY A 227 10.10 1.35 6.93
CA GLY A 227 9.27 2.36 7.58
C GLY A 227 9.44 3.75 6.95
N MET A 228 10.67 4.18 6.70
CA MET A 228 10.97 5.46 6.04
C MET A 228 10.42 5.52 4.59
N PHE A 229 10.50 4.40 3.87
CA PHE A 229 9.92 4.28 2.53
C PHE A 229 8.40 4.44 2.56
N ILE A 230 7.70 3.70 3.45
CA ILE A 230 6.24 3.78 3.57
C ILE A 230 5.81 5.16 4.06
N TYR A 231 6.59 5.83 4.92
CA TYR A 231 6.35 7.21 5.31
C TYR A 231 6.30 8.13 4.08
N ALA A 232 7.30 8.07 3.22
CA ALA A 232 7.33 8.88 2.00
C ALA A 232 6.16 8.53 1.06
N VAL A 233 5.90 7.24 0.83
CA VAL A 233 4.83 6.76 -0.07
C VAL A 233 3.44 7.19 0.40
N LEU A 234 3.13 7.08 1.71
CA LEU A 234 1.82 7.49 2.24
C LEU A 234 1.64 9.01 2.15
N GLY A 235 2.70 9.78 2.41
CA GLY A 235 2.68 11.23 2.21
C GLY A 235 2.43 11.63 0.75
N ILE A 236 3.16 11.03 -0.18
CA ILE A 236 2.99 11.27 -1.62
C ILE A 236 1.56 10.92 -2.06
N ARG A 237 1.08 9.72 -1.74
CA ARG A 237 -0.24 9.23 -2.20
C ARG A 237 -1.38 10.11 -1.73
N LEU A 238 -1.35 10.60 -0.49
CA LEU A 238 -2.43 11.43 0.05
C LEU A 238 -2.40 12.85 -0.52
N TRP A 239 -1.21 13.47 -0.56
CA TRP A 239 -1.13 14.90 -0.79
C TRP A 239 -0.90 15.31 -2.24
N THR A 240 -0.48 14.39 -3.14
CA THR A 240 -0.19 14.75 -4.55
C THR A 240 -1.41 15.32 -5.29
N PRO A 241 -2.65 14.78 -5.18
CA PRO A 241 -3.79 15.41 -5.84
C PRO A 241 -4.02 16.86 -5.35
N MET A 242 -3.98 17.07 -4.03
CA MET A 242 -4.13 18.40 -3.43
C MET A 242 -3.01 19.35 -3.85
N TYR A 243 -1.76 18.85 -3.90
CA TYR A 243 -0.61 19.59 -4.36
C TYR A 243 -0.79 20.09 -5.79
N MET A 244 -1.21 19.20 -6.71
CA MET A 244 -1.44 19.56 -8.11
C MET A 244 -2.54 20.60 -8.27
N VAL A 245 -3.65 20.46 -7.54
CA VAL A 245 -4.75 21.46 -7.57
C VAL A 245 -4.27 22.83 -7.07
N ARG A 246 -3.51 22.88 -5.99
CA ARG A 246 -3.08 24.14 -5.37
C ARG A 246 -2.00 24.85 -6.14
N GLU A 247 -0.95 24.10 -6.55
CA GLU A 247 0.24 24.71 -7.16
C GLU A 247 0.05 25.00 -8.65
N PHE A 248 -0.60 24.08 -9.38
CA PHE A 248 -0.74 24.20 -10.83
C PHE A 248 -2.14 24.62 -11.29
N LYS A 249 -3.10 24.79 -10.35
CA LYS A 249 -4.47 25.25 -10.63
C LYS A 249 -5.22 24.37 -11.65
N VAL A 250 -4.89 23.06 -11.70
CA VAL A 250 -5.59 22.09 -12.54
C VAL A 250 -6.87 21.61 -11.87
N GLY A 251 -7.81 21.10 -12.66
CA GLY A 251 -9.03 20.47 -12.13
C GLY A 251 -8.77 19.26 -11.25
N ILE A 252 -9.72 18.96 -10.37
CA ILE A 252 -9.60 17.85 -9.38
C ILE A 252 -9.49 16.51 -10.12
N ALA A 253 -10.29 16.30 -11.17
CA ALA A 253 -10.24 15.08 -11.98
C ALA A 253 -8.86 14.88 -12.64
N THR A 254 -8.30 15.95 -13.22
CA THR A 254 -6.97 15.96 -13.82
C THR A 254 -5.90 15.65 -12.77
N ALA A 255 -5.95 16.32 -11.62
CA ALA A 255 -5.03 16.09 -10.52
C ALA A 255 -5.12 14.65 -9.98
N ALA A 256 -6.33 14.14 -9.77
CA ALA A 256 -6.56 12.78 -9.29
C ALA A 256 -6.00 11.71 -10.24
N PHE A 257 -6.21 11.87 -11.54
CA PHE A 257 -5.69 10.95 -12.56
C PHE A 257 -4.16 10.99 -12.65
N HIS A 258 -3.59 12.18 -12.86
CA HIS A 258 -2.15 12.32 -13.11
C HIS A 258 -1.29 12.05 -11.88
N SER A 259 -1.81 12.28 -10.67
CA SER A 259 -1.10 11.95 -9.41
C SER A 259 -0.81 10.46 -9.26
N VAL A 260 -1.63 9.58 -9.82
CA VAL A 260 -1.48 8.13 -9.68
C VAL A 260 -0.88 7.47 -10.92
N VAL A 261 -1.23 7.93 -12.12
CA VAL A 261 -0.83 7.24 -13.36
C VAL A 261 0.68 7.29 -13.55
N TRP A 262 1.29 8.47 -13.52
CA TRP A 262 2.73 8.61 -13.78
C TRP A 262 3.57 7.88 -12.74
N TYR A 263 3.22 8.04 -11.46
CA TYR A 263 3.91 7.36 -10.38
C TYR A 263 3.80 5.82 -10.50
N ASN A 264 2.60 5.28 -10.69
CA ASN A 264 2.40 3.83 -10.75
C ASN A 264 2.96 3.20 -12.03
N LEU A 265 2.87 3.86 -13.19
CA LEU A 265 3.54 3.40 -14.41
C LEU A 265 5.06 3.35 -14.24
N GLY A 266 5.63 4.42 -13.67
CA GLY A 266 7.04 4.45 -13.33
C GLY A 266 7.43 3.30 -12.40
N ALA A 267 6.70 3.09 -11.31
CA ALA A 267 6.97 2.04 -10.32
C ALA A 267 6.89 0.64 -10.95
N LEU A 268 5.90 0.40 -11.80
CA LEU A 268 5.76 -0.84 -12.55
C LEU A 268 6.97 -1.10 -13.46
N LEU A 269 7.35 -0.10 -14.26
CA LEU A 269 8.50 -0.22 -15.18
C LEU A 269 9.81 -0.42 -14.41
N GLY A 270 10.01 0.36 -13.33
CA GLY A 270 11.18 0.26 -12.47
C GLY A 270 11.30 -1.12 -11.81
N SER A 271 10.21 -1.63 -11.24
CA SER A 271 10.21 -2.92 -10.56
C SER A 271 10.43 -4.09 -11.53
N VAL A 272 9.78 -4.10 -12.69
CA VAL A 272 9.94 -5.17 -13.70
C VAL A 272 11.35 -5.18 -14.28
N ALA A 273 11.91 -4.01 -14.61
CA ALA A 273 13.28 -3.91 -15.12
C ALA A 273 14.29 -4.39 -14.07
N THR A 274 14.11 -3.98 -12.83
CA THR A 274 15.04 -4.28 -11.73
C THR A 274 14.95 -5.75 -11.29
N ALA A 275 13.75 -6.33 -11.22
CA ALA A 275 13.57 -7.71 -10.75
C ALA A 275 14.42 -8.69 -11.55
N ARG A 276 14.46 -8.55 -12.89
CA ARG A 276 15.28 -9.42 -13.76
C ARG A 276 16.78 -9.27 -13.49
N LEU A 277 17.24 -8.05 -13.24
CA LEU A 277 18.65 -7.76 -12.92
C LEU A 277 19.03 -8.33 -11.55
N VAL A 278 18.17 -8.11 -10.55
CA VAL A 278 18.37 -8.62 -9.19
C VAL A 278 18.43 -10.14 -9.16
N ASP A 279 17.54 -10.82 -9.89
CA ASP A 279 17.55 -12.28 -9.97
C ASP A 279 18.78 -12.82 -10.66
N ARG A 280 19.21 -12.17 -11.77
CA ARG A 280 20.39 -12.61 -12.54
C ARG A 280 21.69 -12.45 -11.76
N PHE A 281 21.90 -11.28 -11.14
CA PHE A 281 23.14 -10.97 -10.43
C PHE A 281 23.13 -11.49 -8.98
N GLY A 282 21.97 -11.57 -8.34
CA GLY A 282 21.80 -12.05 -6.97
C GLY A 282 22.16 -13.52 -6.77
N ARG A 283 22.09 -14.34 -7.84
CA ARG A 283 22.53 -15.74 -7.78
C ARG A 283 24.03 -15.88 -7.45
N ASN A 284 24.84 -14.98 -7.97
CA ASN A 284 26.30 -15.04 -7.81
C ASN A 284 26.79 -14.14 -6.66
N ARG A 285 26.04 -13.09 -6.32
CA ARG A 285 26.37 -12.10 -5.30
C ARG A 285 25.11 -11.75 -4.51
N PRO A 286 24.86 -12.41 -3.36
CA PRO A 286 23.66 -12.14 -2.55
C PRO A 286 23.52 -10.66 -2.09
N SER A 287 24.66 -9.97 -1.86
CA SER A 287 24.65 -8.54 -1.47
C SER A 287 24.01 -7.61 -2.50
N VAL A 288 23.92 -8.02 -3.78
CA VAL A 288 23.33 -7.20 -4.86
C VAL A 288 21.90 -6.77 -4.52
N ARG A 289 21.11 -7.62 -3.86
CA ARG A 289 19.74 -7.28 -3.45
C ARG A 289 19.71 -6.10 -2.48
N LEU A 290 20.60 -6.09 -1.52
CA LEU A 290 20.72 -4.99 -0.56
C LEU A 290 21.36 -3.75 -1.20
N GLU A 291 22.37 -3.93 -2.09
CA GLU A 291 22.98 -2.85 -2.86
C GLU A 291 21.93 -2.13 -3.73
N VAL A 292 21.07 -2.87 -4.40
CA VAL A 292 19.96 -2.33 -5.21
C VAL A 292 18.91 -1.62 -4.34
N SER A 293 18.65 -2.12 -3.12
CA SER A 293 17.76 -1.43 -2.18
C SER A 293 18.33 -0.06 -1.76
N VAL A 294 19.64 0.03 -1.49
CA VAL A 294 20.34 1.30 -1.23
C VAL A 294 20.24 2.23 -2.45
N LEU A 295 20.54 1.69 -3.64
CA LEU A 295 20.47 2.44 -4.90
C LEU A 295 19.06 2.99 -5.14
N GLY A 296 18.02 2.20 -4.91
CA GLY A 296 16.61 2.61 -5.03
C GLY A 296 16.30 3.82 -4.16
N PHE A 297 16.73 3.81 -2.90
CA PHE A 297 16.59 4.98 -2.02
C PHE A 297 17.32 6.22 -2.53
N VAL A 298 18.58 6.08 -2.93
CA VAL A 298 19.39 7.19 -3.47
C VAL A 298 18.72 7.78 -4.72
N LEU A 299 18.28 6.92 -5.62
CA LEU A 299 17.57 7.33 -6.84
C LEU A 299 16.26 8.09 -6.57
N CYS A 300 15.60 7.87 -5.43
CA CYS A 300 14.37 8.58 -5.06
C CYS A 300 14.62 10.03 -4.61
N VAL A 301 15.82 10.35 -4.11
CA VAL A 301 16.12 11.66 -3.47
C VAL A 301 15.91 12.82 -4.45
N LEU A 302 16.57 12.77 -5.61
CA LEU A 302 16.51 13.85 -6.59
C LEU A 302 15.14 13.98 -7.27
N PRO A 303 14.47 12.90 -7.75
CA PRO A 303 13.13 13.01 -8.29
C PRO A 303 12.11 13.55 -7.28
N MET A 304 12.22 13.18 -5.99
CA MET A 304 11.34 13.73 -4.97
C MET A 304 11.55 15.23 -4.77
N ALA A 305 12.81 15.66 -4.72
CA ALA A 305 13.14 17.09 -4.67
C ALA A 305 12.68 17.83 -5.94
N TRP A 306 12.70 17.17 -7.08
CA TRP A 306 12.20 17.72 -8.34
C TRP A 306 10.67 17.87 -8.32
N VAL A 307 9.90 16.88 -7.85
CA VAL A 307 8.46 17.03 -7.63
C VAL A 307 8.14 18.25 -6.78
N ALA A 308 8.88 18.45 -5.67
CA ALA A 308 8.68 19.57 -4.76
C ALA A 308 9.01 20.95 -5.38
N ARG A 309 9.89 20.98 -6.38
CA ARG A 309 10.38 22.23 -7.04
C ARG A 309 9.79 22.45 -8.42
N ALA A 310 8.96 21.55 -8.92
CA ALA A 310 8.36 21.67 -10.24
C ALA A 310 7.63 23.01 -10.39
N THR A 311 7.87 23.67 -11.50
CA THR A 311 7.29 24.98 -11.83
C THR A 311 6.05 24.85 -12.72
N GLY A 312 5.92 23.73 -13.42
CA GLY A 312 4.81 23.42 -14.30
C GLY A 312 4.18 22.06 -14.07
N PHE A 313 2.91 21.92 -14.47
CA PHE A 313 2.15 20.68 -14.32
C PHE A 313 2.81 19.49 -15.04
N SER A 314 3.21 19.66 -16.30
CA SER A 314 3.87 18.61 -17.09
C SER A 314 5.21 18.20 -16.49
N GLU A 315 5.97 19.16 -15.97
CA GLU A 315 7.22 18.90 -15.26
C GLU A 315 6.99 18.06 -14.01
N CYS A 316 5.96 18.37 -13.21
CA CYS A 316 5.57 17.58 -12.05
C CYS A 316 5.19 16.14 -12.43
N CYS A 317 4.45 15.94 -13.54
CA CYS A 317 4.11 14.61 -14.03
C CYS A 317 5.34 13.79 -14.41
N ILE A 318 6.31 14.38 -15.10
CA ILE A 318 7.58 13.73 -15.46
C ILE A 318 8.38 13.39 -14.18
N ALA A 319 8.46 14.32 -13.24
CA ALA A 319 9.12 14.10 -11.96
C ALA A 319 8.49 12.96 -11.15
N LEU A 320 7.15 12.86 -11.14
CA LEU A 320 6.44 11.74 -10.53
C LEU A 320 6.70 10.40 -11.23
N GLY A 321 6.78 10.40 -12.56
CA GLY A 321 7.13 9.20 -13.32
C GLY A 321 8.55 8.71 -13.01
N THR A 322 9.52 9.64 -12.93
CA THR A 322 10.91 9.32 -12.54
C THR A 322 11.02 8.86 -11.10
N LEU A 323 10.25 9.47 -10.18
CA LEU A 323 10.15 9.02 -8.80
C LEU A 323 9.56 7.61 -8.71
N GLY A 324 8.50 7.34 -9.49
CA GLY A 324 7.93 6.00 -9.61
C GLY A 324 8.97 4.97 -10.06
N LEU A 325 9.74 5.25 -11.13
CA LEU A 325 10.83 4.38 -11.57
C LEU A 325 11.81 4.06 -10.43
N ALA A 326 12.22 5.06 -9.69
CA ALA A 326 13.16 4.91 -8.58
C ALA A 326 12.56 4.09 -7.42
N THR A 327 11.28 4.32 -7.06
CA THR A 327 10.60 3.53 -6.03
C THR A 327 10.43 2.09 -6.45
N GLY A 328 10.16 1.82 -7.74
CA GLY A 328 10.09 0.47 -8.29
C GLY A 328 11.41 -0.31 -8.16
N VAL A 329 12.55 0.36 -8.28
CA VAL A 329 13.87 -0.24 -8.03
C VAL A 329 13.97 -0.76 -6.60
N TYR A 330 13.57 0.05 -5.61
CA TYR A 330 13.55 -0.36 -4.21
C TYR A 330 12.56 -1.50 -3.95
N GLU A 331 11.33 -1.39 -4.44
CA GLU A 331 10.26 -2.37 -4.23
C GLU A 331 10.63 -3.76 -4.74
N ALA A 332 11.37 -3.86 -5.84
CA ALA A 332 11.82 -5.13 -6.39
C ALA A 332 12.88 -5.85 -5.52
N ALA A 333 13.61 -5.11 -4.69
CA ALA A 333 14.80 -5.63 -4.01
C ALA A 333 14.63 -5.82 -2.50
N HIS A 334 13.79 -5.04 -1.81
CA HIS A 334 13.78 -4.98 -0.35
C HIS A 334 13.33 -6.27 0.33
N TYR A 335 12.24 -6.92 -0.11
CA TYR A 335 11.83 -8.22 0.45
C TYR A 335 12.82 -9.34 0.15
N PRO A 336 13.31 -9.51 -1.09
CA PRO A 336 14.40 -10.45 -1.36
C PRO A 336 15.63 -10.23 -0.47
N ALA A 337 16.06 -8.97 -0.26
CA ALA A 337 17.19 -8.66 0.63
C ALA A 337 16.92 -9.04 2.09
N MET A 338 15.69 -8.84 2.57
CA MET A 338 15.31 -9.27 3.92
C MET A 338 15.28 -10.79 4.05
N PHE A 339 14.79 -11.50 3.03
CA PHE A 339 14.71 -12.97 3.02
C PHE A 339 16.07 -13.64 2.95
N ASP A 340 17.10 -12.97 2.46
CA ASP A 340 18.47 -13.44 2.51
C ASP A 340 19.04 -13.49 3.94
N CYS A 341 18.44 -12.76 4.87
CA CYS A 341 18.86 -12.71 6.27
C CYS A 341 17.97 -13.54 7.20
N ILE A 342 16.77 -13.95 6.75
CA ILE A 342 15.76 -14.61 7.58
C ILE A 342 15.53 -16.05 7.09
N ALA A 343 15.60 -17.00 8.01
CA ALA A 343 15.34 -18.41 7.70
C ALA A 343 13.93 -18.61 7.12
N PRO A 344 13.75 -19.51 6.13
CA PRO A 344 12.48 -19.67 5.39
C PRO A 344 11.24 -19.81 6.27
N ARG A 345 11.33 -20.53 7.39
CA ARG A 345 10.22 -20.75 8.31
C ARG A 345 9.69 -19.48 8.97
N TYR A 346 10.52 -18.42 9.12
CA TYR A 346 10.13 -17.15 9.75
C TYR A 346 9.74 -16.05 8.78
N ARG A 347 9.95 -16.21 7.46
CA ARG A 347 9.76 -15.17 6.44
C ARG A 347 8.35 -14.56 6.47
N SER A 348 7.31 -15.40 6.56
CA SER A 348 5.92 -14.91 6.57
C SER A 348 5.62 -14.03 7.79
N ALA A 349 5.97 -14.51 9.00
CA ALA A 349 5.72 -13.77 10.22
C ALA A 349 6.57 -12.48 10.30
N THR A 350 7.82 -12.55 9.84
CA THR A 350 8.72 -11.38 9.77
C THR A 350 8.19 -10.32 8.79
N THR A 351 7.63 -10.74 7.63
CA THR A 351 6.98 -9.83 6.69
C THR A 351 5.79 -9.11 7.33
N GLY A 352 4.98 -9.82 8.10
CA GLY A 352 3.86 -9.21 8.85
C GLY A 352 4.34 -8.19 9.89
N LEU A 353 5.38 -8.53 10.66
CA LEU A 353 5.97 -7.63 11.66
C LEU A 353 6.57 -6.37 11.04
N THR A 354 7.37 -6.53 9.98
CA THR A 354 7.99 -5.39 9.29
C THR A 354 6.95 -4.54 8.57
N GLY A 355 5.91 -5.15 8.01
CA GLY A 355 4.76 -4.43 7.43
C GLY A 355 4.01 -3.61 8.48
N CYS A 356 3.70 -4.22 9.64
CA CYS A 356 3.08 -3.50 10.76
C CYS A 356 3.91 -2.29 11.17
N TRP A 357 5.18 -2.49 11.46
CA TRP A 357 6.11 -1.41 11.79
C TRP A 357 6.11 -0.31 10.73
N ALA A 358 6.25 -0.69 9.45
CA ALA A 358 6.36 0.26 8.35
C ALA A 358 5.09 1.11 8.18
N PHE A 359 3.90 0.50 8.28
CA PHE A 359 2.64 1.24 8.19
C PHE A 359 2.38 2.10 9.42
N VAL A 360 2.67 1.62 10.63
CA VAL A 360 2.52 2.41 11.87
C VAL A 360 3.46 3.62 11.85
N PHE A 361 4.75 3.42 11.53
CA PHE A 361 5.69 4.53 11.39
C PHE A 361 5.30 5.47 10.24
N GLY A 362 5.02 4.91 9.06
CA GLY A 362 4.65 5.66 7.86
C GLY A 362 3.35 6.45 8.01
N SER A 363 2.44 5.99 8.86
CA SER A 363 1.15 6.63 9.11
C SER A 363 1.26 8.05 9.64
N ALA A 364 2.39 8.44 10.21
CA ALA A 364 2.61 9.81 10.65
C ALA A 364 2.70 10.81 9.48
N ALA A 365 3.13 10.38 8.29
CA ALA A 365 3.38 11.27 7.16
C ALA A 365 2.16 12.11 6.73
N PRO A 366 0.94 11.56 6.57
CA PRO A 366 -0.23 12.34 6.22
C PRO A 366 -0.49 13.53 7.13
N ALA A 367 -0.46 13.34 8.44
CA ALA A 367 -0.69 14.44 9.39
C ALA A 367 0.48 15.43 9.43
N VAL A 368 1.71 14.94 9.38
CA VAL A 368 2.92 15.80 9.39
C VAL A 368 2.94 16.69 8.15
N LEU A 369 2.71 16.14 6.96
CA LEU A 369 2.65 16.95 5.73
C LEU A 369 1.49 17.93 5.77
N GLY A 370 0.34 17.55 6.32
CA GLY A 370 -0.79 18.45 6.54
C GLY A 370 -0.45 19.60 7.49
N TRP A 371 0.27 19.31 8.56
CA TRP A 371 0.77 20.34 9.47
C TRP A 371 1.77 21.26 8.78
N MET A 372 2.72 20.72 8.02
CA MET A 372 3.67 21.50 7.24
C MET A 372 2.98 22.36 6.18
N SER A 373 1.93 21.86 5.57
CA SER A 373 1.10 22.62 4.61
C SER A 373 0.48 23.87 5.23
N GLY A 374 0.07 23.80 6.49
CA GLY A 374 -0.55 24.91 7.20
C GLY A 374 0.45 25.95 7.74
N HIS A 375 1.69 25.55 8.07
CA HIS A 375 2.71 26.43 8.67
C HIS A 375 3.76 26.92 7.67
N PHE A 376 4.02 26.16 6.63
CA PHE A 376 5.00 26.47 5.58
C PHE A 376 4.35 26.40 4.19
N SER A 377 4.50 25.25 3.53
CA SER A 377 3.85 24.96 2.24
C SER A 377 3.86 23.46 1.96
N LEU A 378 3.00 22.98 1.04
CA LEU A 378 3.07 21.60 0.56
C LEU A 378 4.40 21.29 -0.14
N ARG A 379 5.01 22.28 -0.83
CA ARG A 379 6.35 22.14 -1.44
C ARG A 379 7.40 21.78 -0.41
N THR A 380 7.39 22.47 0.73
CA THR A 380 8.31 22.16 1.85
C THR A 380 8.04 20.77 2.42
N GLY A 381 6.76 20.40 2.56
CA GLY A 381 6.37 19.04 2.96
C GLY A 381 6.91 17.97 2.02
N PHE A 382 6.72 18.12 0.71
CA PHE A 382 7.28 17.19 -0.27
C PHE A 382 8.82 17.17 -0.27
N LEU A 383 9.47 18.32 -0.12
CA LEU A 383 10.93 18.37 -0.03
C LEU A 383 11.45 17.60 1.19
N SER A 384 10.73 17.63 2.32
CA SER A 384 11.09 16.86 3.52
C SER A 384 11.10 15.34 3.26
N LEU A 385 10.28 14.84 2.34
CA LEU A 385 10.28 13.41 1.99
C LEU A 385 11.59 12.97 1.33
N SER A 386 12.31 13.88 0.63
CA SER A 386 13.65 13.60 0.11
C SER A 386 14.63 13.26 1.22
N VAL A 387 14.46 13.87 2.41
CA VAL A 387 15.29 13.58 3.59
C VAL A 387 15.02 12.16 4.10
N PHE A 388 13.77 11.71 4.07
CA PHE A 388 13.44 10.33 4.46
C PHE A 388 14.03 9.29 3.48
N PHE A 389 14.03 9.57 2.18
CA PHE A 389 14.72 8.72 1.21
C PHE A 389 16.22 8.70 1.45
N LEU A 390 16.85 9.84 1.69
CA LEU A 390 18.26 9.91 2.01
C LEU A 390 18.60 9.17 3.32
N ALA A 391 17.80 9.40 4.37
CA ALA A 391 17.97 8.72 5.65
C ALA A 391 17.80 7.19 5.52
N GLY A 392 16.85 6.71 4.71
CA GLY A 392 16.69 5.29 4.42
C GLY A 392 17.91 4.68 3.73
N ALA A 393 18.51 5.39 2.77
CA ALA A 393 19.77 4.98 2.16
C ALA A 393 20.90 4.89 3.21
N LEU A 394 21.04 5.93 4.03
CA LEU A 394 22.09 6.00 5.08
C LEU A 394 21.92 4.88 6.13
N VAL A 395 20.67 4.51 6.47
CA VAL A 395 20.38 3.39 7.38
C VAL A 395 20.80 2.04 6.77
N LEU A 396 20.67 1.87 5.45
CA LEU A 396 21.04 0.61 4.79
C LEU A 396 22.54 0.45 4.54
N VAL A 397 23.31 1.54 4.48
CA VAL A 397 24.77 1.48 4.26
C VAL A 397 25.49 0.66 5.36
N PRO A 398 25.28 0.88 6.67
CA PRO A 398 25.84 0.02 7.72
C PRO A 398 25.42 -1.44 7.59
N ALA A 399 24.14 -1.69 7.21
CA ALA A 399 23.66 -3.04 6.96
C ALA A 399 24.52 -3.76 5.90
N LEU A 400 24.79 -3.06 4.78
CA LEU A 400 25.57 -3.59 3.66
C LEU A 400 27.04 -3.82 4.01
N ILE A 401 27.68 -2.84 4.68
CA ILE A 401 29.15 -2.85 4.90
C ILE A 401 29.53 -3.78 6.05
N TRP A 402 28.78 -3.74 7.18
CA TRP A 402 29.23 -4.37 8.42
C TRP A 402 28.49 -5.64 8.78
N PHE A 403 27.18 -5.72 8.48
CA PHE A 403 26.34 -6.78 9.05
C PHE A 403 25.93 -7.87 8.06
N PHE A 404 25.74 -7.56 6.77
CA PHE A 404 25.13 -8.46 5.80
C PHE A 404 25.87 -9.81 5.69
N LYS A 405 27.19 -9.79 5.59
CA LYS A 405 27.98 -11.03 5.45
C LYS A 405 27.81 -12.00 6.63
N ARG A 406 27.62 -11.45 7.83
CA ARG A 406 27.40 -12.23 9.07
C ARG A 406 25.96 -12.75 9.15
N ASP A 407 25.01 -11.94 8.71
CA ASP A 407 23.60 -12.20 8.89
C ASP A 407 22.99 -13.04 7.75
N TYR A 408 23.70 -13.18 6.64
CA TYR A 408 23.28 -13.95 5.48
C TYR A 408 23.03 -15.42 5.82
N VAL A 409 21.85 -15.93 5.45
CA VAL A 409 21.46 -17.34 5.63
C VAL A 409 21.67 -18.06 4.31
N ARG A 410 22.64 -18.99 4.25
CA ARG A 410 22.79 -19.87 3.10
C ARG A 410 21.60 -20.83 3.07
N GLU A 411 20.86 -20.84 1.99
CA GLU A 411 19.93 -21.93 1.69
C GLU A 411 20.77 -23.13 1.28
N GLY A 412 20.78 -24.19 2.12
CA GLY A 412 21.49 -25.44 1.87
C GLY A 412 20.86 -26.26 0.74
#